data_42ccedb1945bf9c258f9b3351e4ac5a5
#
_entry.id   42ccedb1945bf9c258f9b3351e4ac5a5
#
_cell.length_a   1.000
_cell.length_b   1.000
_cell.length_c   1.000
_cell.angle_alpha   90.00
_cell.angle_beta   90.00
_cell.angle_gamma   90.00
#
_symmetry.space_group_name_H-M   'P 1'
#
loop_
_entity.id
_entity.type
_entity.pdbx_description
1 polymer ?
#
loop_
_entity_poly.entity_id
_entity_poly.type
_entity_poly.pdbx_seq_one_letter_code
_entity_poly.pdbx_strand_id
1 'polypeptide(L)'
;GYIFPDEIFLNLLAKDILILKDYLLESGYLSQEDLKIFHPGICNRLDRNTSGLVAAGKTMAGLQNMSLAFKERTLHKYYICLVKGQITNRAMINGYLVKDSKNNKVTIYKYNEFDTVADISTIKGTQDKSEALPVETEYIPVKYSDKLTLLKVNLITGRSHQIRAHLASIGHPIIGDIKYGNKNINALYKGKYNISDQMLHAYELDIPKELDIPEKGLNIKTDIPKEFIKVIKGENIWEPGIQEVLEALH
;
A
#
# COMPACT_ATOMS: atom_id res chain seq x y z
N GLY A 1 10.88 -11.57 8.55
CA GLY A 1 11.04 -11.42 7.10
C GLY A 1 11.19 -12.76 6.40
N TYR A 2 10.87 -12.82 5.15
CA TYR A 2 11.08 -13.98 4.29
C TYR A 2 12.34 -13.74 3.47
N ILE A 3 13.21 -14.76 3.35
CA ILE A 3 14.51 -14.64 2.70
C ILE A 3 14.69 -15.76 1.70
N PHE A 4 15.03 -15.37 0.49
CA PHE A 4 15.29 -16.23 -0.64
C PHE A 4 16.73 -15.99 -1.15
N PRO A 5 17.27 -16.83 -2.06
CA PRO A 5 18.65 -16.68 -2.57
C PRO A 5 18.95 -15.27 -3.09
N ASP A 6 18.04 -14.68 -3.86
CA ASP A 6 18.25 -13.39 -4.54
C ASP A 6 17.47 -12.22 -3.94
N GLU A 7 16.37 -12.46 -3.23
CA GLU A 7 15.47 -11.45 -2.66
C GLU A 7 15.28 -11.60 -1.16
N ILE A 8 14.79 -10.53 -0.56
CA ILE A 8 14.34 -10.49 0.84
C ILE A 8 13.05 -9.68 0.92
N PHE A 9 12.09 -10.20 1.68
CA PHE A 9 10.82 -9.53 1.95
C PHE A 9 10.75 -9.16 3.43
N LEU A 10 10.63 -7.88 3.70
CA LEU A 10 10.70 -7.31 5.04
C LEU A 10 9.36 -6.67 5.41
N ASN A 11 8.90 -6.93 6.63
CA ASN A 11 7.80 -6.18 7.22
C ASN A 11 8.38 -4.97 7.95
N LEU A 12 8.40 -3.82 7.28
CA LEU A 12 9.04 -2.60 7.76
C LEU A 12 8.06 -1.41 7.78
N LEU A 13 8.37 -0.42 8.61
CA LEU A 13 7.88 0.93 8.40
C LEU A 13 8.69 1.60 7.29
N ALA A 14 8.07 2.46 6.50
CA ALA A 14 8.74 3.13 5.38
C ALA A 14 10.03 3.89 5.80
N LYS A 15 10.08 4.37 7.04
CA LYS A 15 11.26 5.05 7.61
C LYS A 15 12.44 4.10 7.89
N ASP A 16 12.17 2.80 8.05
CA ASP A 16 13.18 1.81 8.46
C ASP A 16 13.91 1.22 7.23
N ILE A 17 13.49 1.56 6.02
CA ILE A 17 14.13 1.12 4.76
C ILE A 17 15.58 1.61 4.67
N LEU A 18 15.88 2.74 5.30
CA LEU A 18 17.23 3.32 5.30
C LEU A 18 18.29 2.42 5.97
N ILE A 19 17.85 1.48 6.81
CA ILE A 19 18.73 0.53 7.52
C ILE A 19 18.82 -0.85 6.84
N LEU A 20 18.26 -1.01 5.62
CA LEU A 20 18.28 -2.30 4.92
C LEU A 20 19.69 -2.89 4.83
N LYS A 21 20.67 -2.07 4.46
CA LYS A 21 22.07 -2.49 4.35
C LYS A 21 22.61 -3.01 5.69
N ASP A 22 22.40 -2.26 6.76
CA ASP A 22 22.88 -2.61 8.09
C ASP A 22 22.21 -3.90 8.59
N TYR A 23 20.89 -4.02 8.36
CA TYR A 23 20.15 -5.23 8.67
C TYR A 23 20.71 -6.48 7.95
N LEU A 24 21.04 -6.37 6.66
CA LEU A 24 21.57 -7.48 5.86
C LEU A 24 22.98 -7.89 6.33
N LEU A 25 23.81 -6.92 6.73
CA LEU A 25 25.13 -7.19 7.31
C LEU A 25 25.03 -7.83 8.70
N GLU A 26 24.26 -7.24 9.60
CA GLU A 26 24.08 -7.73 10.97
C GLU A 26 23.46 -9.13 11.02
N SER A 27 22.54 -9.41 10.09
CA SER A 27 21.91 -10.73 9.95
C SER A 27 22.79 -11.77 9.25
N GLY A 28 23.95 -11.40 8.74
CA GLY A 28 24.86 -12.29 8.01
C GLY A 28 24.40 -12.70 6.62
N TYR A 29 23.38 -12.02 6.06
CA TYR A 29 22.89 -12.29 4.70
C TYR A 29 23.79 -11.70 3.60
N LEU A 30 24.55 -10.68 3.93
CA LEU A 30 25.60 -10.11 3.09
C LEU A 30 26.85 -9.88 3.93
N SER A 31 28.01 -9.99 3.29
CA SER A 31 29.30 -9.61 3.83
C SER A 31 29.72 -8.23 3.36
N GLN A 32 30.77 -7.67 3.95
CA GLN A 32 31.40 -6.43 3.46
C GLN A 32 32.01 -6.62 2.06
N GLU A 33 32.43 -7.83 1.72
CA GLU A 33 32.96 -8.14 0.38
C GLU A 33 31.84 -8.11 -0.67
N ASP A 34 30.66 -8.67 -0.35
CA ASP A 34 29.50 -8.63 -1.25
C ASP A 34 29.12 -7.17 -1.57
N LEU A 35 29.19 -6.28 -0.58
CA LEU A 35 28.89 -4.86 -0.76
C LEU A 35 29.86 -4.09 -1.65
N LYS A 36 31.07 -4.62 -1.89
CA LYS A 36 32.01 -4.03 -2.86
C LYS A 36 31.59 -4.33 -4.30
N ILE A 37 30.86 -5.42 -4.49
CA ILE A 37 30.41 -5.91 -5.81
C ILE A 37 29.02 -5.36 -6.14
N PHE A 38 28.11 -5.37 -5.16
CA PHE A 38 26.71 -4.99 -5.35
C PHE A 38 26.14 -4.31 -4.10
N HIS A 39 25.32 -3.29 -4.31
CA HIS A 39 24.56 -2.65 -3.24
C HIS A 39 23.11 -3.12 -3.29
N PRO A 40 22.60 -3.77 -2.22
CA PRO A 40 21.21 -4.20 -2.14
C PRO A 40 20.28 -2.99 -2.23
N GLY A 41 19.14 -3.19 -2.90
CA GLY A 41 18.18 -2.13 -3.13
C GLY A 41 16.74 -2.60 -2.95
N ILE A 42 15.86 -1.65 -2.63
CA ILE A 42 14.42 -1.91 -2.53
C ILE A 42 13.79 -1.95 -3.92
N CYS A 43 12.85 -2.88 -4.12
CA CYS A 43 12.13 -3.08 -5.39
C CYS A 43 10.78 -2.36 -5.40
N ASN A 44 10.21 -2.06 -4.24
CA ASN A 44 8.96 -1.30 -4.10
C ASN A 44 9.09 -0.21 -3.04
N ARG A 45 8.16 0.72 -3.06
CA ARG A 45 8.11 1.83 -2.11
C ARG A 45 6.78 1.85 -1.39
N LEU A 46 6.81 2.20 -0.12
CA LEU A 46 5.64 2.55 0.67
C LEU A 46 5.55 4.07 0.84
N ASP A 47 4.34 4.59 1.01
CA ASP A 47 4.15 5.98 1.42
C ASP A 47 4.75 6.20 2.81
N ARG A 48 5.18 7.43 3.10
CA ARG A 48 5.62 7.79 4.44
C ARG A 48 4.55 7.41 5.47
N ASN A 49 4.96 6.75 6.54
CA ASN A 49 4.11 6.23 7.62
C ASN A 49 3.16 5.07 7.21
N THR A 50 3.31 4.49 6.03
CA THR A 50 2.71 3.21 5.69
C THR A 50 3.66 2.10 6.14
N SER A 51 3.13 1.09 6.80
CA SER A 51 3.88 -0.10 7.21
C SER A 51 3.64 -1.28 6.26
N GLY A 52 4.40 -2.35 6.42
CA GLY A 52 4.16 -3.62 5.73
C GLY A 52 5.29 -4.08 4.84
N LEU A 53 4.96 -4.94 3.87
CA LEU A 53 5.90 -5.65 3.03
C LEU A 53 6.70 -4.73 2.11
N VAL A 54 8.01 -4.90 2.16
CA VAL A 54 8.99 -4.33 1.23
C VAL A 54 9.83 -5.46 0.66
N ALA A 55 9.93 -5.54 -0.65
CA ALA A 55 10.82 -6.44 -1.36
C ALA A 55 12.15 -5.74 -1.65
N ALA A 56 13.25 -6.45 -1.49
CA ALA A 56 14.58 -5.97 -1.80
C ALA A 56 15.40 -7.06 -2.50
N GLY A 57 16.21 -6.67 -3.48
CA GLY A 57 17.17 -7.55 -4.11
C GLY A 57 18.48 -7.62 -3.33
N LYS A 58 18.96 -8.83 -3.03
CA LYS A 58 20.28 -9.09 -2.44
C LYS A 58 21.34 -9.26 -3.52
N THR A 59 20.94 -9.59 -4.73
CA THR A 59 21.79 -9.72 -5.91
C THR A 59 21.33 -8.75 -7.00
N MET A 60 22.18 -8.50 -8.01
CA MET A 60 21.80 -7.68 -9.16
C MET A 60 20.64 -8.31 -9.94
N ALA A 61 20.65 -9.62 -10.13
CA ALA A 61 19.59 -10.34 -10.83
C ALA A 61 18.26 -10.22 -10.07
N GLY A 62 18.24 -10.48 -8.76
CA GLY A 62 17.06 -10.36 -7.93
C GLY A 62 16.48 -8.95 -7.91
N LEU A 63 17.35 -7.92 -7.78
CA LEU A 63 16.92 -6.52 -7.85
C LEU A 63 16.26 -6.17 -9.19
N GLN A 64 16.88 -6.61 -10.31
CA GLN A 64 16.37 -6.33 -11.65
C GLN A 64 15.05 -7.06 -11.93
N ASN A 65 14.99 -8.36 -11.67
CA ASN A 65 13.81 -9.19 -11.92
C ASN A 65 12.60 -8.70 -11.10
N MET A 66 12.80 -8.52 -9.79
CA MET A 66 11.72 -8.07 -8.91
C MET A 66 11.28 -6.63 -9.23
N SER A 67 12.23 -5.73 -9.51
CA SER A 67 11.89 -4.36 -9.92
C SER A 67 11.12 -4.31 -11.24
N LEU A 68 11.45 -5.19 -12.19
CA LEU A 68 10.72 -5.33 -13.45
C LEU A 68 9.30 -5.84 -13.19
N ALA A 69 9.14 -6.88 -12.38
CA ALA A 69 7.83 -7.43 -12.02
C ALA A 69 6.91 -6.38 -11.36
N PHE A 70 7.45 -5.54 -10.46
CA PHE A 70 6.71 -4.40 -9.91
C PHE A 70 6.35 -3.35 -10.96
N LYS A 71 7.27 -3.03 -11.88
CA LYS A 71 7.07 -2.04 -12.94
C LYS A 71 6.01 -2.49 -13.94
N GLU A 72 6.02 -3.74 -14.32
CA GLU A 72 5.08 -4.35 -15.26
C GLU A 72 3.75 -4.74 -14.61
N ARG A 73 3.66 -4.61 -13.27
CA ARG A 73 2.44 -4.91 -12.48
C ARG A 73 2.01 -6.37 -12.59
N THR A 74 2.95 -7.26 -12.72
CA THR A 74 2.71 -8.71 -12.77
C THR A 74 2.51 -9.31 -11.38
N LEU A 75 2.81 -8.56 -10.30
CA LEU A 75 2.61 -8.95 -8.91
C LEU A 75 1.30 -8.38 -8.38
N HIS A 76 0.55 -9.18 -7.60
CA HIS A 76 -0.63 -8.69 -6.90
C HIS A 76 -0.25 -8.17 -5.50
N LYS A 77 -0.69 -6.95 -5.21
CA LYS A 77 -0.37 -6.23 -3.96
C LYS A 77 -1.63 -5.96 -3.19
N TYR A 78 -1.74 -6.57 -2.02
CA TYR A 78 -2.88 -6.35 -1.15
C TYR A 78 -2.47 -5.56 0.09
N TYR A 79 -3.29 -4.59 0.40
CA TYR A 79 -3.18 -3.78 1.61
C TYR A 79 -4.35 -4.03 2.53
N ILE A 80 -4.18 -3.80 3.81
CA ILE A 80 -5.30 -3.63 4.73
C ILE A 80 -5.35 -2.18 5.18
N CYS A 81 -6.56 -1.65 5.35
CA CYS A 81 -6.74 -0.31 5.88
C CYS A 81 -8.05 -0.20 6.68
N LEU A 82 -8.07 0.78 7.60
CA LEU A 82 -9.27 1.17 8.33
C LEU A 82 -9.78 2.50 7.78
N VAL A 83 -11.03 2.52 7.32
CA VAL A 83 -11.65 3.69 6.72
C VAL A 83 -12.86 4.18 7.51
N LYS A 84 -13.16 5.47 7.40
CA LYS A 84 -14.35 6.08 7.98
C LYS A 84 -15.63 5.51 7.38
N GLY A 85 -16.61 5.19 8.23
CA GLY A 85 -17.97 4.81 7.83
C GLY A 85 -18.09 3.38 7.34
N GLN A 86 -19.30 3.02 6.98
CA GLN A 86 -19.68 1.68 6.57
C GLN A 86 -19.51 1.48 5.08
N ILE A 87 -18.80 0.41 4.69
CA ILE A 87 -18.74 -0.13 3.34
C ILE A 87 -19.15 -1.59 3.42
N THR A 88 -20.17 -1.97 2.67
CA THR A 88 -20.78 -3.32 2.73
C THR A 88 -20.45 -4.18 1.49
N ASN A 89 -20.09 -3.55 0.38
CA ASN A 89 -19.90 -4.24 -0.89
C ASN A 89 -18.49 -4.05 -1.44
N ARG A 90 -17.96 -5.10 -2.07
CA ARG A 90 -16.76 -5.05 -2.91
C ARG A 90 -17.00 -4.12 -4.10
N ALA A 91 -16.03 -3.30 -4.45
CA ALA A 91 -16.09 -2.49 -5.66
C ALA A 91 -14.71 -2.13 -6.19
N MET A 92 -14.70 -1.71 -7.45
CA MET A 92 -13.55 -1.16 -8.15
C MET A 92 -13.68 0.37 -8.23
N ILE A 93 -12.60 1.09 -7.91
CA ILE A 93 -12.50 2.53 -8.14
C ILE A 93 -11.55 2.73 -9.31
N ASN A 94 -12.06 3.30 -10.39
CA ASN A 94 -11.31 3.62 -11.60
C ASN A 94 -11.34 5.12 -11.83
N GLY A 95 -10.23 5.66 -12.37
CA GLY A 95 -10.16 7.10 -12.68
C GLY A 95 -8.79 7.51 -13.16
N TYR A 96 -8.60 8.81 -13.16
CA TYR A 96 -7.32 9.45 -13.45
C TYR A 96 -6.77 10.12 -12.22
N LEU A 97 -5.47 9.92 -11.97
CA LEU A 97 -4.73 10.57 -10.90
C LEU A 97 -3.91 11.72 -11.48
N VAL A 98 -4.13 12.92 -10.97
CA VAL A 98 -3.35 14.11 -11.27
C VAL A 98 -2.56 14.54 -10.05
N LYS A 99 -1.25 14.73 -10.20
CA LYS A 99 -0.35 15.12 -9.13
C LYS A 99 -0.20 16.64 -9.05
N ASP A 100 -0.40 17.19 -7.87
CA ASP A 100 0.03 18.53 -7.51
C ASP A 100 1.42 18.44 -6.87
N SER A 101 2.44 18.77 -7.64
CA SER A 101 3.84 18.66 -7.20
C SER A 101 4.17 19.68 -6.11
N LYS A 102 3.54 20.86 -6.09
CA LYS A 102 3.78 21.91 -5.10
C LYS A 102 3.34 21.49 -3.69
N ASN A 103 2.16 20.86 -3.61
CA ASN A 103 1.59 20.40 -2.34
C ASN A 103 1.88 18.93 -2.06
N ASN A 104 2.59 18.24 -2.96
CA ASN A 104 2.81 16.79 -2.91
C ASN A 104 1.50 16.04 -2.66
N LYS A 105 0.42 16.45 -3.32
CA LYS A 105 -0.93 15.88 -3.20
C LYS A 105 -1.39 15.36 -4.54
N VAL A 106 -2.29 14.37 -4.55
CA VAL A 106 -2.93 13.88 -5.76
C VAL A 106 -4.43 14.09 -5.68
N THR A 107 -5.05 14.31 -6.83
CA THR A 107 -6.51 14.41 -6.99
C THR A 107 -6.96 13.30 -7.90
N ILE A 108 -8.08 12.68 -7.59
CA ILE A 108 -8.70 11.63 -8.39
C ILE A 108 -9.88 12.25 -9.16
N TYR A 109 -9.94 11.95 -10.44
CA TYR A 109 -11.04 12.27 -11.35
C TYR A 109 -11.65 10.97 -11.86
N LYS A 110 -12.96 10.82 -11.79
CA LYS A 110 -13.66 9.61 -12.26
C LYS A 110 -13.69 9.58 -13.78
N TYR A 111 -13.71 8.40 -14.37
CA TYR A 111 -13.77 8.25 -15.84
C TYR A 111 -14.99 8.92 -16.47
N ASN A 112 -16.11 8.96 -15.78
CA ASN A 112 -17.35 9.60 -16.26
C ASN A 112 -17.38 11.12 -16.10
N GLU A 113 -16.38 11.74 -15.49
CA GLU A 113 -16.27 13.20 -15.36
C GLU A 113 -15.59 13.83 -16.57
N PHE A 114 -14.91 13.02 -17.41
CA PHE A 114 -14.19 13.47 -18.60
C PHE A 114 -14.21 12.39 -19.68
N ASP A 115 -14.47 12.80 -20.91
CA ASP A 115 -14.52 11.88 -22.06
C ASP A 115 -13.10 11.47 -22.53
N THR A 116 -12.11 12.32 -22.29
CA THR A 116 -10.71 12.07 -22.69
C THR A 116 -9.70 12.57 -21.67
N VAL A 117 -8.46 12.05 -21.73
CA VAL A 117 -7.32 12.54 -20.92
C VAL A 117 -7.00 14.02 -21.24
N ALA A 118 -7.28 14.47 -22.47
CA ALA A 118 -7.10 15.85 -22.88
C ALA A 118 -7.98 16.83 -22.11
N ASP A 119 -9.20 16.41 -21.73
CA ASP A 119 -10.13 17.24 -20.97
C ASP A 119 -9.63 17.48 -19.55
N ILE A 120 -8.92 16.50 -18.96
CA ILE A 120 -8.32 16.64 -17.64
C ILE A 120 -7.18 17.66 -17.64
N SER A 121 -6.44 17.77 -18.75
CA SER A 121 -5.34 18.73 -18.91
C SER A 121 -5.82 20.20 -18.95
N THR A 122 -7.12 20.42 -19.18
CA THR A 122 -7.74 21.76 -19.21
C THR A 122 -8.22 22.26 -17.85
N ILE A 123 -8.13 21.43 -16.80
CA ILE A 123 -8.58 21.81 -15.45
C ILE A 123 -7.75 22.99 -14.94
N LYS A 124 -8.41 24.13 -14.73
CA LYS A 124 -7.79 25.35 -14.19
C LYS A 124 -7.16 25.08 -12.83
N GLY A 125 -5.84 25.24 -12.72
CA GLY A 125 -5.07 25.09 -11.48
C GLY A 125 -3.92 24.09 -11.55
N THR A 126 -3.86 23.23 -12.55
CA THR A 126 -2.69 22.41 -12.85
C THR A 126 -1.68 23.22 -13.66
N GLN A 127 -0.85 24.04 -12.98
CA GLN A 127 0.27 24.75 -13.65
C GLN A 127 1.38 23.79 -14.10
N ASP A 128 1.36 22.55 -13.62
CA ASP A 128 2.18 21.47 -14.14
C ASP A 128 1.36 20.69 -15.17
N LYS A 129 1.93 20.50 -16.36
CA LYS A 129 1.46 19.52 -17.37
C LYS A 129 1.71 18.10 -16.86
N SER A 130 1.31 17.81 -15.60
CA SER A 130 1.42 16.47 -15.05
C SER A 130 0.41 15.59 -15.77
N GLU A 131 0.91 14.58 -16.46
CA GLU A 131 0.09 13.60 -17.14
C GLU A 131 -0.95 13.02 -16.18
N ALA A 132 -2.20 13.06 -16.61
CA ALA A 132 -3.25 12.32 -15.91
C ALA A 132 -2.99 10.82 -16.08
N LEU A 133 -2.71 10.14 -15.00
CA LEU A 133 -2.34 8.73 -15.00
C LEU A 133 -3.56 7.85 -14.67
N PRO A 134 -3.90 6.85 -15.50
CA PRO A 134 -4.97 5.92 -15.17
C PRO A 134 -4.62 5.16 -13.90
N VAL A 135 -5.62 5.01 -13.03
CA VAL A 135 -5.51 4.33 -11.72
C VAL A 135 -6.68 3.43 -11.46
N GLU A 136 -6.39 2.27 -10.90
CA GLU A 136 -7.36 1.22 -10.57
C GLU A 136 -7.04 0.66 -9.19
N THR A 137 -8.06 0.62 -8.34
CA THR A 137 -8.00 0.08 -6.98
C THR A 137 -9.27 -0.68 -6.69
N GLU A 138 -9.13 -1.93 -6.32
CA GLU A 138 -10.24 -2.73 -5.83
C GLU A 138 -10.22 -2.75 -4.30
N TYR A 139 -11.40 -2.70 -3.68
CA TYR A 139 -11.53 -2.89 -2.24
C TYR A 139 -12.60 -3.92 -1.89
N ILE A 140 -12.32 -4.68 -0.84
CA ILE A 140 -13.17 -5.76 -0.32
C ILE A 140 -13.38 -5.48 1.16
N PRO A 141 -14.64 -5.24 1.62
CA PRO A 141 -14.91 -5.10 3.05
C PRO A 141 -14.74 -6.44 3.75
N VAL A 142 -13.93 -6.43 4.82
CA VAL A 142 -13.68 -7.59 5.68
C VAL A 142 -14.64 -7.61 6.85
N LYS A 143 -14.68 -6.48 7.57
CA LYS A 143 -15.60 -6.23 8.70
C LYS A 143 -15.93 -4.75 8.78
N TYR A 144 -17.14 -4.44 9.25
CA TYR A 144 -17.61 -3.06 9.33
C TYR A 144 -18.58 -2.83 10.49
N SER A 145 -18.69 -1.57 10.88
CA SER A 145 -19.75 -0.99 11.69
C SER A 145 -20.30 0.26 10.98
N ASP A 146 -21.21 0.97 11.59
CA ASP A 146 -21.70 2.28 11.14
C ASP A 146 -20.59 3.35 11.08
N LYS A 147 -19.50 3.18 11.84
CA LYS A 147 -18.42 4.16 11.99
C LYS A 147 -17.17 3.86 11.21
N LEU A 148 -16.89 2.58 10.99
CA LEU A 148 -15.58 2.09 10.56
C LEU A 148 -15.72 0.84 9.70
N THR A 149 -14.86 0.70 8.68
CA THR A 149 -14.70 -0.52 7.90
C THR A 149 -13.23 -0.93 7.84
N LEU A 150 -12.94 -2.21 8.10
CA LEU A 150 -11.69 -2.87 7.73
C LEU A 150 -11.81 -3.34 6.27
N LEU A 151 -10.94 -2.85 5.42
CA LEU A 151 -10.86 -3.24 4.01
C LEU A 151 -9.60 -4.06 3.73
N LYS A 152 -9.72 -5.06 2.84
CA LYS A 152 -8.62 -5.57 2.03
C LYS A 152 -8.65 -4.84 0.69
N VAL A 153 -7.51 -4.31 0.26
CA VAL A 153 -7.40 -3.46 -0.94
C VAL A 153 -6.40 -4.07 -1.91
N ASN A 154 -6.86 -4.39 -3.11
CA ASN A 154 -6.02 -4.83 -4.21
C ASN A 154 -5.53 -3.60 -4.99
N LEU A 155 -4.22 -3.33 -4.95
CA LEU A 155 -3.58 -2.22 -5.64
C LEU A 155 -3.15 -2.63 -7.05
N ILE A 156 -4.04 -2.51 -8.03
CA ILE A 156 -3.79 -2.90 -9.43
C ILE A 156 -2.75 -1.98 -10.05
N THR A 157 -2.95 -0.67 -9.97
CA THR A 157 -1.92 0.32 -10.31
C THR A 157 -1.24 0.83 -9.04
N GLY A 158 0.04 1.22 -9.12
CA GLY A 158 0.83 1.60 -7.94
C GLY A 158 1.32 3.04 -7.99
N ARG A 159 0.42 4.03 -8.07
CA ARG A 159 0.80 5.44 -8.05
C ARG A 159 0.91 5.99 -6.62
N SER A 160 1.70 7.06 -6.47
CA SER A 160 1.87 7.70 -5.15
C SER A 160 0.53 8.11 -4.55
N HIS A 161 0.32 7.79 -3.27
CA HIS A 161 -0.88 8.08 -2.50
C HIS A 161 -2.20 7.51 -3.08
N GLN A 162 -2.15 6.58 -4.04
CA GLN A 162 -3.32 6.14 -4.80
C GLN A 162 -4.45 5.61 -3.91
N ILE A 163 -4.21 4.62 -3.06
CA ILE A 163 -5.22 4.05 -2.16
C ILE A 163 -5.85 5.14 -1.29
N ARG A 164 -5.02 6.01 -0.73
CA ARG A 164 -5.42 7.09 0.18
C ARG A 164 -6.35 8.09 -0.50
N ALA A 165 -5.98 8.54 -1.71
CA ALA A 165 -6.78 9.47 -2.49
C ALA A 165 -8.06 8.83 -3.05
N HIS A 166 -7.99 7.58 -3.54
CA HIS A 166 -9.14 6.84 -4.03
C HIS A 166 -10.22 6.68 -2.94
N LEU A 167 -9.86 6.14 -1.77
CA LEU A 167 -10.82 5.93 -0.69
C LEU A 167 -11.40 7.26 -0.16
N ALA A 168 -10.60 8.32 -0.12
CA ALA A 168 -11.07 9.66 0.21
C ALA A 168 -12.05 10.21 -0.84
N SER A 169 -11.83 9.96 -2.14
CA SER A 169 -12.69 10.44 -3.23
C SER A 169 -14.10 9.84 -3.22
N ILE A 170 -14.26 8.66 -2.61
CA ILE A 170 -15.57 8.00 -2.43
C ILE A 170 -16.19 8.28 -1.05
N GLY A 171 -15.61 9.19 -0.24
CA GLY A 171 -16.15 9.59 1.06
C GLY A 171 -15.73 8.74 2.25
N HIS A 172 -14.85 7.75 2.03
CA HIS A 172 -14.34 6.83 3.04
C HIS A 172 -12.84 6.98 3.26
N PRO A 173 -12.36 8.15 3.75
CA PRO A 173 -10.95 8.38 3.97
C PRO A 173 -10.38 7.43 5.03
N ILE A 174 -9.09 7.11 4.89
CA ILE A 174 -8.36 6.27 5.84
C ILE A 174 -8.22 6.99 7.18
N ILE A 175 -8.45 6.27 8.28
CA ILE A 175 -8.28 6.76 9.66
C ILE A 175 -6.79 7.11 9.88
N GLY A 176 -6.53 8.26 10.50
CA GLY A 176 -5.18 8.74 10.77
C GLY A 176 -4.48 9.41 9.58
N ASP A 177 -5.10 9.42 8.39
CA ASP A 177 -4.51 10.11 7.24
C ASP A 177 -4.61 11.63 7.38
N ILE A 178 -3.46 12.28 7.60
CA ILE A 178 -3.39 13.74 7.78
C ILE A 178 -3.69 14.49 6.48
N LYS A 179 -3.35 13.90 5.32
CA LYS A 179 -3.41 14.57 4.01
C LYS A 179 -4.78 14.45 3.33
N TYR A 180 -5.38 13.27 3.38
CA TYR A 180 -6.65 12.95 2.71
C TYR A 180 -7.78 12.62 3.70
N GLY A 181 -7.45 12.50 4.99
CA GLY A 181 -8.36 12.10 6.04
C GLY A 181 -9.29 13.20 6.54
N ASN A 182 -10.18 12.82 7.43
CA ASN A 182 -11.08 13.73 8.12
C ASN A 182 -10.46 14.17 9.45
N LYS A 183 -10.25 15.49 9.64
CA LYS A 183 -9.58 16.05 10.83
C LYS A 183 -10.28 15.69 12.15
N ASN A 184 -11.61 15.75 12.19
CA ASN A 184 -12.38 15.48 13.42
C ASN A 184 -12.29 13.99 13.78
N ILE A 185 -12.42 13.11 12.80
CA ILE A 185 -12.27 11.67 12.99
C ILE A 185 -10.85 11.33 13.44
N ASN A 186 -9.83 11.91 12.79
CA ASN A 186 -8.44 11.68 13.17
C ASN A 186 -8.16 12.15 14.60
N ALA A 187 -8.71 13.28 15.03
CA ALA A 187 -8.59 13.76 16.41
C ALA A 187 -9.23 12.77 17.41
N LEU A 188 -10.41 12.22 17.08
CA LEU A 188 -11.09 11.22 17.89
C LEU A 188 -10.24 9.96 18.07
N TYR A 189 -9.73 9.39 16.96
CA TYR A 189 -8.92 8.17 17.00
C TYR A 189 -7.54 8.40 17.61
N LYS A 190 -6.97 9.59 17.45
CA LYS A 190 -5.76 9.99 18.18
C LYS A 190 -6.00 10.01 19.68
N GLY A 191 -7.08 10.63 20.15
CA GLY A 191 -7.42 10.67 21.58
C GLY A 191 -7.73 9.29 22.17
N LYS A 192 -8.50 8.45 21.44
CA LYS A 192 -8.97 7.17 21.94
C LYS A 192 -7.92 6.05 21.83
N TYR A 193 -7.15 6.02 20.76
CA TYR A 193 -6.26 4.91 20.43
C TYR A 193 -4.80 5.31 20.21
N ASN A 194 -4.47 6.60 20.27
CA ASN A 194 -3.15 7.18 19.94
C ASN A 194 -2.73 6.96 18.48
N ILE A 195 -3.71 6.98 17.55
CA ILE A 195 -3.46 6.87 16.11
C ILE A 195 -3.09 8.24 15.56
N SER A 196 -1.85 8.37 15.04
CA SER A 196 -1.32 9.61 14.47
C SER A 196 -1.02 9.50 12.96
N ASP A 197 -0.95 8.29 12.44
CA ASP A 197 -0.58 7.99 11.06
C ASP A 197 -1.69 7.22 10.36
N GLN A 198 -1.68 7.24 9.01
CA GLN A 198 -2.68 6.51 8.23
C GLN A 198 -2.68 5.02 8.56
N MET A 199 -3.83 4.48 8.92
CA MET A 199 -4.02 3.06 9.14
C MET A 199 -4.09 2.32 7.80
N LEU A 200 -2.94 2.23 7.15
CA LEU A 200 -2.69 1.58 5.87
C LEU A 200 -1.45 0.69 5.99
N HIS A 201 -1.58 -0.57 5.62
CA HIS A 201 -0.53 -1.57 5.78
C HIS A 201 -0.43 -2.45 4.52
N ALA A 202 0.77 -2.58 3.95
CA ALA A 202 1.05 -3.49 2.84
C ALA A 202 1.08 -4.92 3.39
N TYR A 203 -0.05 -5.59 3.28
CA TYR A 203 -0.35 -6.83 4.00
C TYR A 203 0.14 -8.08 3.28
N GLU A 204 -0.04 -8.12 1.94
CA GLU A 204 0.21 -9.33 1.15
C GLU A 204 0.81 -8.99 -0.21
N LEU A 205 1.78 -9.79 -0.61
CA LEU A 205 2.35 -9.81 -1.95
C LEU A 205 2.17 -11.21 -2.52
N ASP A 206 1.41 -11.31 -3.60
CA ASP A 206 1.19 -12.55 -4.32
C ASP A 206 1.98 -12.54 -5.63
N ILE A 207 2.82 -13.57 -5.82
CA ILE A 207 3.73 -13.73 -6.95
C ILE A 207 3.16 -14.86 -7.82
N PRO A 208 2.56 -14.55 -8.98
CA PRO A 208 1.95 -15.54 -9.85
C PRO A 208 2.93 -16.63 -10.30
N LYS A 209 2.42 -17.86 -10.50
CA LYS A 209 3.21 -19.01 -10.95
C LYS A 209 3.75 -18.86 -12.38
N GLU A 210 3.11 -18.02 -13.16
CA GLU A 210 3.43 -17.74 -14.55
C GLU A 210 4.67 -16.86 -14.73
N LEU A 211 5.10 -16.19 -13.66
CA LEU A 211 6.32 -15.38 -13.69
C LEU A 211 7.56 -16.27 -13.76
N ASP A 212 8.49 -15.90 -14.63
CA ASP A 212 9.78 -16.58 -14.77
C ASP A 212 10.82 -16.01 -13.79
N ILE A 213 10.50 -16.16 -12.49
CA ILE A 213 11.39 -15.80 -11.38
C ILE A 213 11.41 -16.94 -10.35
N PRO A 214 12.47 -17.09 -9.55
CA PRO A 214 12.59 -18.17 -8.57
C PRO A 214 11.43 -18.21 -7.55
N GLU A 215 10.89 -17.06 -7.19
CA GLU A 215 9.85 -16.87 -6.18
C GLU A 215 8.41 -17.07 -6.72
N LYS A 216 8.25 -17.50 -7.95
CA LYS A 216 6.94 -17.73 -8.59
C LYS A 216 6.04 -18.66 -7.76
N GLY A 217 4.78 -18.30 -7.66
CA GLY A 217 3.77 -19.05 -6.92
C GLY A 217 3.85 -18.85 -5.40
N LEU A 218 4.64 -17.90 -4.91
CA LEU A 218 4.68 -17.55 -3.50
C LEU A 218 3.62 -16.50 -3.17
N ASN A 219 2.96 -16.72 -2.05
CA ASN A 219 2.09 -15.74 -1.42
C ASN A 219 2.67 -15.38 -0.05
N ILE A 220 3.15 -14.14 0.08
CA ILE A 220 3.87 -13.64 1.25
C ILE A 220 2.96 -12.69 2.00
N LYS A 221 2.72 -12.95 3.29
CA LYS A 221 1.82 -12.18 4.15
C LYS A 221 2.53 -11.70 5.40
N THR A 222 1.99 -10.63 5.99
CA THR A 222 2.35 -10.17 7.32
C THR A 222 1.23 -10.44 8.31
N ASP A 223 1.52 -10.31 9.60
CA ASP A 223 0.47 -10.24 10.62
C ASP A 223 -0.26 -8.91 10.56
N ILE A 224 -1.49 -8.89 11.07
CA ILE A 224 -2.25 -7.64 11.28
C ILE A 224 -1.51 -6.81 12.35
N PRO A 225 -1.15 -5.54 12.09
CA PRO A 225 -0.46 -4.71 13.07
C PRO A 225 -1.26 -4.53 14.37
N LYS A 226 -0.56 -4.46 15.50
CA LYS A 226 -1.16 -4.33 16.84
C LYS A 226 -2.08 -3.11 16.96
N GLU A 227 -1.74 -2.03 16.28
CA GLU A 227 -2.54 -0.80 16.22
C GLU A 227 -3.90 -1.04 15.55
N PHE A 228 -3.95 -1.85 14.47
CA PHE A 228 -5.19 -2.28 13.83
C PHE A 228 -6.03 -3.13 14.78
N ILE A 229 -5.42 -4.15 15.40
CA ILE A 229 -6.10 -5.02 16.37
C ILE A 229 -6.69 -4.20 17.51
N LYS A 230 -5.97 -3.21 18.03
CA LYS A 230 -6.42 -2.32 19.09
C LYS A 230 -7.68 -1.56 18.69
N VAL A 231 -7.70 -0.99 17.47
CA VAL A 231 -8.85 -0.21 16.97
C VAL A 231 -10.04 -1.11 16.68
N ILE A 232 -9.87 -2.21 15.94
CA ILE A 232 -10.98 -3.09 15.56
C ILE A 232 -11.63 -3.77 16.77
N LYS A 233 -10.87 -4.10 17.82
CA LYS A 233 -11.41 -4.55 19.11
C LYS A 233 -12.19 -3.44 19.83
N GLY A 234 -11.61 -2.24 19.88
CA GLY A 234 -12.24 -1.12 20.58
C GLY A 234 -13.48 -0.54 19.87
N GLU A 235 -13.65 -0.81 18.57
CA GLU A 235 -14.85 -0.44 17.79
C GLU A 235 -15.82 -1.62 17.58
N ASN A 236 -15.60 -2.76 18.28
CA ASN A 236 -16.45 -3.94 18.28
C ASN A 236 -16.65 -4.58 16.87
N ILE A 237 -15.66 -4.50 16.01
CA ILE A 237 -15.65 -5.18 14.72
C ILE A 237 -14.63 -6.34 14.67
N TRP A 238 -14.05 -6.67 15.81
CA TRP A 238 -13.18 -7.85 15.96
C TRP A 238 -14.00 -9.13 16.10
N GLU A 239 -13.55 -10.19 15.43
CA GLU A 239 -13.98 -11.55 15.70
C GLU A 239 -12.79 -12.52 15.63
N PRO A 240 -12.85 -13.68 16.33
CA PRO A 240 -11.93 -14.77 16.07
C PRO A 240 -11.99 -15.17 14.60
N GLY A 241 -10.83 -15.44 13.98
CA GLY A 241 -10.78 -15.84 12.56
C GLY A 241 -10.68 -14.68 11.56
N ILE A 242 -10.56 -13.41 12.00
CA ILE A 242 -10.43 -12.28 11.06
C ILE A 242 -9.17 -12.38 10.18
N GLN A 243 -8.11 -13.03 10.69
CA GLN A 243 -6.90 -13.30 9.91
C GLN A 243 -7.20 -14.29 8.78
N GLU A 244 -7.91 -15.38 9.09
CA GLU A 244 -8.32 -16.40 8.12
C GLU A 244 -9.27 -15.83 7.06
N VAL A 245 -10.17 -14.91 7.46
CA VAL A 245 -11.04 -14.18 6.51
C VAL A 245 -10.20 -13.34 5.56
N LEU A 246 -9.22 -12.59 6.06
CA LEU A 246 -8.30 -11.81 5.23
C LEU A 246 -7.50 -12.67 4.25
N GLU A 247 -7.10 -13.86 4.68
CA GLU A 247 -6.33 -14.80 3.87
C GLU A 247 -7.16 -15.46 2.77
N ALA A 248 -8.44 -15.66 3.01
CA ALA A 248 -9.38 -16.28 2.05
C ALA A 248 -9.88 -15.32 0.96
N LEU A 249 -9.72 -14.00 1.14
CA LEU A 249 -10.19 -13.00 0.18
C LEU A 249 -9.15 -12.76 -0.92
N HIS A 250 -9.51 -13.10 -2.16
CA HIS A 250 -8.74 -12.82 -3.38
C HIS A 250 -9.58 -12.11 -4.44
#